data_ad5d8ebb1c2003c3ff09ec6762602427
#
_entry.id   ad5d8ebb1c2003c3ff09ec6762602427
#
_cell.length_a   1.000
_cell.length_b   1.000
_cell.length_c   1.000
_cell.angle_alpha   90.00
_cell.angle_beta   90.00
_cell.angle_gamma   90.00
#
_symmetry.space_group_name_H-M   'P 1'
#
loop_
_entity.id
_entity.type
_entity.pdbx_description
1 polymer ?
#
loop_
_entity_poly.entity_id
_entity_poly.type
_entity_poly.pdbx_seq_one_letter_code
_entity_poly.pdbx_strand_id
1 'polypeptide(L)'
;LEAVESKMVTGAEQEEYIRVAAEKAHHLKEFVTVLFEWVKLDAGEQIFHFELCDLNELSRNIMADWVPLLESHDLTYEIEIPETEYMTRVDSTAYTRILNNLLQNILTHSVASQVSLTVTETEQQAKIVVADNGKGISASDLPHIFERMYQCDHSRAAKGNGLGLSIAKELVSVHKGTITAASIPGAGTTFTIMLPKAL
;
A
#
# COMPACT_ATOMS: atom_id res chain seq x y z
N LEU A 1 -24.31 18.39 6.63
CA LEU A 1 -24.18 19.56 7.53
C LEU A 1 -25.44 20.44 7.48
N GLU A 2 -26.02 20.71 6.31
CA GLU A 2 -27.24 21.53 6.18
C GLU A 2 -28.41 21.06 7.06
N ALA A 3 -28.59 19.73 7.23
CA ALA A 3 -29.63 19.15 8.08
C ALA A 3 -29.38 19.45 9.57
N VAL A 4 -28.11 19.59 9.98
CA VAL A 4 -27.72 19.98 11.35
C VAL A 4 -27.91 21.48 11.53
N GLU A 5 -27.48 22.30 10.58
CA GLU A 5 -27.61 23.77 10.62
C GLU A 5 -29.07 24.20 10.61
N SER A 6 -29.93 23.54 9.82
CA SER A 6 -31.38 23.81 9.75
C SER A 6 -32.16 23.21 10.92
N LYS A 7 -31.50 22.56 11.89
CA LYS A 7 -32.12 21.89 13.05
C LYS A 7 -33.17 20.82 12.67
N MET A 8 -33.03 20.22 11.45
CA MET A 8 -33.89 19.13 11.02
C MET A 8 -33.62 17.84 11.81
N VAL A 9 -32.42 17.71 12.39
CA VAL A 9 -31.98 16.58 13.21
C VAL A 9 -31.51 17.11 14.57
N THR A 10 -31.80 16.38 15.64
CA THR A 10 -31.47 16.76 17.01
C THR A 10 -31.08 15.55 17.85
N GLY A 11 -30.40 15.77 18.98
CA GLY A 11 -30.01 14.68 19.88
C GLY A 11 -29.04 13.67 19.26
N ALA A 12 -29.28 12.39 19.48
CA ALA A 12 -28.40 11.31 19.02
C ALA A 12 -28.24 11.25 17.51
N GLU A 13 -29.28 11.62 16.77
CA GLU A 13 -29.22 11.69 15.31
C GLU A 13 -28.28 12.79 14.81
N GLN A 14 -28.30 13.95 15.48
CA GLN A 14 -27.37 15.05 15.18
C GLN A 14 -25.90 14.64 15.45
N GLU A 15 -25.63 13.94 16.56
CA GLU A 15 -24.28 13.44 16.87
C GLU A 15 -23.79 12.46 15.81
N GLU A 16 -24.65 11.57 15.34
CA GLU A 16 -24.33 10.62 14.25
C GLU A 16 -24.00 11.35 12.95
N TYR A 17 -24.79 12.35 12.54
CA TYR A 17 -24.52 13.15 11.34
C TYR A 17 -23.18 13.91 11.44
N ILE A 18 -22.86 14.47 12.62
CA ILE A 18 -21.59 15.14 12.86
C ILE A 18 -20.43 14.15 12.77
N ARG A 19 -20.57 12.96 13.37
CA ARG A 19 -19.56 11.91 13.31
C ARG A 19 -19.28 11.48 11.87
N VAL A 20 -20.31 11.19 11.08
CA VAL A 20 -20.19 10.83 9.67
C VAL A 20 -19.55 11.96 8.85
N ALA A 21 -19.94 13.23 9.11
CA ALA A 21 -19.35 14.37 8.43
C ALA A 21 -17.86 14.55 8.76
N ALA A 22 -17.48 14.38 10.02
CA ALA A 22 -16.10 14.42 10.45
C ALA A 22 -15.25 13.29 9.82
N GLU A 23 -15.80 12.08 9.76
CA GLU A 23 -15.15 10.94 9.08
C GLU A 23 -14.93 11.23 7.57
N LYS A 24 -15.93 11.78 6.89
CA LYS A 24 -15.82 12.15 5.48
C LYS A 24 -14.83 13.29 5.24
N ALA A 25 -14.79 14.28 6.13
CA ALA A 25 -13.81 15.37 6.07
C ALA A 25 -12.38 14.85 6.27
N HIS A 26 -12.18 13.90 7.18
CA HIS A 26 -10.89 13.25 7.40
C HIS A 26 -10.43 12.49 6.15
N HIS A 27 -11.30 11.67 5.57
CA HIS A 27 -10.98 10.96 4.32
C HIS A 27 -10.66 11.91 3.16
N LEU A 28 -11.39 13.03 3.04
CA LEU A 28 -11.10 14.03 2.01
C LEU A 28 -9.73 14.66 2.23
N LYS A 29 -9.37 14.98 3.46
CA LYS A 29 -8.04 15.48 3.80
C LYS A 29 -6.94 14.49 3.41
N GLU A 30 -7.10 13.22 3.77
CA GLU A 30 -6.17 12.15 3.39
C GLU A 30 -6.05 12.04 1.87
N PHE A 31 -7.18 12.03 1.16
CA PHE A 31 -7.21 11.98 -0.30
C PHE A 31 -6.44 13.14 -0.94
N VAL A 32 -6.71 14.37 -0.48
CA VAL A 32 -6.02 15.58 -0.99
C VAL A 32 -4.52 15.49 -0.71
N THR A 33 -4.12 15.03 0.47
CA THR A 33 -2.71 14.85 0.83
C THR A 33 -2.01 13.87 -0.14
N VAL A 34 -2.60 12.70 -0.32
CA VAL A 34 -2.06 11.66 -1.22
C VAL A 34 -2.03 12.15 -2.67
N LEU A 35 -3.04 12.90 -3.10
CA LEU A 35 -3.09 13.49 -4.44
C LEU A 35 -1.97 14.52 -4.66
N PHE A 36 -1.72 15.41 -3.69
CA PHE A 36 -0.62 16.38 -3.78
C PHE A 36 0.75 15.70 -3.83
N GLU A 37 0.97 14.68 -3.01
CA GLU A 37 2.20 13.89 -3.04
C GLU A 37 2.39 13.21 -4.38
N TRP A 38 1.29 12.66 -4.93
CA TRP A 38 1.33 12.06 -6.25
C TRP A 38 1.66 13.09 -7.34
N VAL A 39 1.07 14.28 -7.31
CA VAL A 39 1.37 15.36 -8.28
C VAL A 39 2.85 15.76 -8.24
N LYS A 40 3.44 15.88 -7.05
CA LYS A 40 4.88 16.16 -6.89
C LYS A 40 5.76 15.04 -7.45
N LEU A 41 5.35 13.80 -7.24
CA LEU A 41 6.05 12.63 -7.76
C LEU A 41 6.02 12.59 -9.29
N ASP A 42 4.84 12.80 -9.89
CA ASP A 42 4.62 12.83 -11.35
C ASP A 42 5.34 14.01 -12.03
N ALA A 43 5.39 15.17 -11.36
CA ALA A 43 6.12 16.35 -11.83
C ALA A 43 7.65 16.22 -11.70
N GLY A 44 8.16 15.16 -11.05
CA GLY A 44 9.58 15.00 -10.75
C GLY A 44 10.11 16.01 -9.73
N GLU A 45 9.21 16.67 -8.98
CA GLU A 45 9.57 17.67 -7.97
C GLU A 45 9.92 17.06 -6.61
N GLN A 46 9.67 15.75 -6.44
CA GLN A 46 10.02 15.06 -5.22
C GLN A 46 11.53 14.80 -5.18
N ILE A 47 12.17 15.27 -4.12
CA ILE A 47 13.60 15.00 -3.86
C ILE A 47 13.70 13.66 -3.16
N PHE A 48 14.53 12.76 -3.69
CA PHE A 48 14.82 11.45 -3.11
C PHE A 48 16.22 11.44 -2.49
N HIS A 49 16.34 10.83 -1.33
CA HIS A 49 17.59 10.71 -0.59
C HIS A 49 18.08 9.25 -0.62
N PHE A 50 18.80 8.90 -1.69
CA PHE A 50 19.37 7.56 -1.83
C PHE A 50 20.60 7.38 -0.94
N GLU A 51 20.48 6.49 0.02
CA GLU A 51 21.55 6.12 0.96
C GLU A 51 21.85 4.63 0.86
N LEU A 52 23.07 4.24 1.24
CA LEU A 52 23.45 2.84 1.34
C LEU A 52 22.79 2.25 2.59
N CYS A 53 21.84 1.35 2.41
CA CYS A 53 21.07 0.73 3.48
C CYS A 53 21.08 -0.80 3.34
N ASP A 54 20.95 -1.49 4.47
CA ASP A 54 20.60 -2.91 4.47
C ASP A 54 19.10 -3.08 4.20
N LEU A 55 18.78 -3.58 3.01
CA LEU A 55 17.39 -3.78 2.55
C LEU A 55 16.67 -4.83 3.40
N ASN A 56 17.38 -5.87 3.85
CA ASN A 56 16.81 -6.94 4.65
C ASN A 56 16.43 -6.42 6.05
N GLU A 57 17.31 -5.65 6.69
CA GLU A 57 17.01 -5.01 7.98
C GLU A 57 15.85 -4.01 7.85
N LEU A 58 15.88 -3.18 6.80
CA LEU A 58 14.79 -2.22 6.55
C LEU A 58 13.45 -2.93 6.36
N SER A 59 13.43 -4.04 5.61
CA SER A 59 12.22 -4.84 5.41
C SER A 59 11.72 -5.48 6.71
N ARG A 60 12.62 -6.00 7.57
CA ARG A 60 12.28 -6.52 8.90
C ARG A 60 11.66 -5.46 9.79
N ASN A 61 12.24 -4.26 9.81
CA ASN A 61 11.73 -3.16 10.62
C ASN A 61 10.34 -2.72 10.18
N ILE A 62 10.09 -2.63 8.86
CA ILE A 62 8.76 -2.32 8.33
C ILE A 62 7.75 -3.39 8.75
N MET A 63 8.10 -4.67 8.64
CA MET A 63 7.20 -5.76 9.04
C MET A 63 6.96 -5.78 10.55
N ALA A 64 7.95 -5.47 11.37
CA ALA A 64 7.79 -5.35 12.82
C ALA A 64 6.74 -4.29 13.19
N ASP A 65 6.68 -3.17 12.47
CA ASP A 65 5.65 -2.15 12.67
C ASP A 65 4.26 -2.62 12.21
N TRP A 66 4.19 -3.52 11.21
CA TRP A 66 2.93 -4.05 10.68
C TRP A 66 2.34 -5.21 11.48
N VAL A 67 3.17 -6.02 12.14
CA VAL A 67 2.72 -7.21 12.89
C VAL A 67 1.59 -6.91 13.87
N PRO A 68 1.67 -5.89 14.75
CA PRO A 68 0.58 -5.58 15.68
C PRO A 68 -0.75 -5.25 14.98
N LEU A 69 -0.66 -4.59 13.81
CA LEU A 69 -1.84 -4.21 13.04
C LEU A 69 -2.46 -5.45 12.36
N LEU A 70 -1.66 -6.35 11.81
CA LEU A 70 -2.12 -7.61 11.22
C LEU A 70 -2.82 -8.47 12.27
N GLU A 71 -2.21 -8.62 13.45
CA GLU A 71 -2.78 -9.36 14.59
C GLU A 71 -4.11 -8.75 15.05
N SER A 72 -4.22 -7.42 15.10
CA SER A 72 -5.47 -6.74 15.49
C SER A 72 -6.62 -6.94 14.49
N HIS A 73 -6.32 -7.41 13.28
CA HIS A 73 -7.28 -7.73 12.24
C HIS A 73 -7.43 -9.25 12.00
N ASP A 74 -6.94 -10.07 12.94
CA ASP A 74 -6.99 -11.55 12.87
C ASP A 74 -6.30 -12.12 11.61
N LEU A 75 -5.30 -11.41 11.04
CA LEU A 75 -4.48 -11.92 9.95
C LEU A 75 -3.26 -12.67 10.48
N THR A 76 -3.05 -13.88 9.98
CA THR A 76 -1.79 -14.59 10.15
C THR A 76 -0.74 -14.04 9.16
N TYR A 77 0.53 -14.14 9.53
CA TYR A 77 1.61 -13.64 8.68
C TYR A 77 2.77 -14.63 8.60
N GLU A 78 3.45 -14.61 7.46
CA GLU A 78 4.66 -15.37 7.20
C GLU A 78 5.74 -14.41 6.66
N ILE A 79 6.89 -14.34 7.33
CA ILE A 79 7.95 -13.39 7.00
C ILE A 79 9.23 -14.18 6.76
N GLU A 80 9.69 -14.20 5.52
CA GLU A 80 10.91 -14.85 5.09
C GLU A 80 11.89 -13.80 4.54
N ILE A 81 12.79 -13.32 5.40
CA ILE A 81 13.82 -12.34 5.05
C ILE A 81 15.17 -12.92 5.46
N PRO A 82 16.15 -12.99 4.55
CA PRO A 82 17.51 -13.48 4.90
C PRO A 82 18.11 -12.68 6.06
N GLU A 83 18.85 -13.36 6.93
CA GLU A 83 19.56 -12.70 8.03
C GLU A 83 20.83 -11.97 7.56
N THR A 84 21.31 -12.30 6.37
CA THR A 84 22.47 -11.66 5.73
C THR A 84 22.18 -10.21 5.39
N GLU A 85 23.19 -9.35 5.50
CA GLU A 85 23.09 -7.96 5.06
C GLU A 85 23.03 -7.89 3.53
N TYR A 86 22.03 -7.15 3.01
CA TYR A 86 21.94 -6.83 1.59
C TYR A 86 22.05 -5.31 1.40
N MET A 87 23.28 -4.85 1.28
CA MET A 87 23.57 -3.42 1.11
C MET A 87 23.25 -2.96 -0.30
N THR A 88 22.35 -1.97 -0.41
CA THR A 88 22.00 -1.32 -1.68
C THR A 88 21.57 0.13 -1.44
N ARG A 89 21.61 0.94 -2.49
CA ARG A 89 21.19 2.35 -2.41
C ARG A 89 19.69 2.45 -2.61
N VAL A 90 18.99 2.83 -1.56
CA VAL A 90 17.55 3.09 -1.58
C VAL A 90 17.22 4.38 -0.84
N ASP A 91 16.12 5.01 -1.19
CA ASP A 91 15.47 5.97 -0.32
C ASP A 91 14.59 5.20 0.66
N SER A 92 14.98 5.14 1.93
CA SER A 92 14.31 4.34 2.95
C SER A 92 12.85 4.75 3.16
N THR A 93 12.55 6.05 3.07
CA THR A 93 11.18 6.57 3.18
C THR A 93 10.31 6.11 2.01
N ALA A 94 10.85 6.19 0.79
CA ALA A 94 10.14 5.73 -0.41
C ALA A 94 9.94 4.21 -0.40
N TYR A 95 10.94 3.44 0.01
CA TYR A 95 10.83 1.99 0.14
C TYR A 95 9.80 1.58 1.20
N THR A 96 9.82 2.21 2.37
CA THR A 96 8.80 2.01 3.41
C THR A 96 7.41 2.29 2.87
N ARG A 97 7.25 3.34 2.09
CA ARG A 97 5.98 3.71 1.47
C ARG A 97 5.51 2.68 0.43
N ILE A 98 6.42 2.09 -0.35
CA ILE A 98 6.08 1.00 -1.28
C ILE A 98 5.42 -0.14 -0.51
N LEU A 99 6.09 -0.68 0.52
CA LEU A 99 5.57 -1.79 1.29
C LEU A 99 4.27 -1.44 2.03
N ASN A 100 4.19 -0.25 2.62
CA ASN A 100 2.97 0.22 3.28
C ASN A 100 1.77 0.26 2.32
N ASN A 101 1.96 0.72 1.08
CA ASN A 101 0.88 0.73 0.08
C ASN A 101 0.40 -0.67 -0.27
N LEU A 102 1.31 -1.65 -0.38
CA LEU A 102 0.93 -3.04 -0.67
C LEU A 102 0.23 -3.69 0.52
N LEU A 103 0.78 -3.57 1.72
CA LEU A 103 0.20 -4.14 2.94
C LEU A 103 -1.15 -3.50 3.28
N GLN A 104 -1.28 -2.17 3.13
CA GLN A 104 -2.55 -1.47 3.31
C GLN A 104 -3.60 -1.91 2.29
N ASN A 105 -3.18 -2.16 1.04
CA ASN A 105 -4.08 -2.68 0.01
C ASN A 105 -4.61 -4.07 0.38
N ILE A 106 -3.77 -4.94 0.91
CA ILE A 106 -4.17 -6.26 1.42
C ILE A 106 -5.16 -6.09 2.58
N LEU A 107 -4.81 -5.32 3.59
CA LEU A 107 -5.64 -5.11 4.77
C LEU A 107 -7.05 -4.57 4.43
N THR A 108 -7.11 -3.67 3.45
CA THR A 108 -8.37 -2.96 3.12
C THR A 108 -9.23 -3.71 2.11
N HIS A 109 -8.61 -4.44 1.18
CA HIS A 109 -9.31 -4.91 -0.01
C HIS A 109 -9.31 -6.42 -0.23
N SER A 110 -8.36 -7.17 0.37
CA SER A 110 -8.21 -8.58 0.01
C SER A 110 -9.21 -9.51 0.71
N VAL A 111 -9.72 -9.14 1.89
CA VAL A 111 -10.49 -10.07 2.76
C VAL A 111 -9.67 -11.34 3.03
N ALA A 112 -8.37 -11.19 3.18
CA ALA A 112 -7.44 -12.28 3.44
C ALA A 112 -7.51 -12.74 4.90
N SER A 113 -7.05 -13.96 5.14
CA SER A 113 -6.73 -14.49 6.48
C SER A 113 -5.22 -14.65 6.70
N GLN A 114 -4.43 -14.53 5.63
CA GLN A 114 -2.97 -14.66 5.67
C GLN A 114 -2.31 -13.67 4.71
N VAL A 115 -1.19 -13.12 5.17
CA VAL A 115 -0.28 -12.30 4.36
C VAL A 115 1.13 -12.87 4.46
N SER A 116 1.90 -12.81 3.40
CA SER A 116 3.31 -13.18 3.43
C SER A 116 4.20 -12.09 2.82
N LEU A 117 5.41 -11.96 3.37
CA LEU A 117 6.48 -11.17 2.79
C LEU A 117 7.74 -12.03 2.70
N THR A 118 8.24 -12.21 1.49
CA THR A 118 9.46 -12.96 1.21
C THR A 118 10.46 -12.05 0.50
N VAL A 119 11.69 -12.00 0.98
CA VAL A 119 12.81 -11.33 0.31
C VAL A 119 13.80 -12.38 -0.14
N THR A 120 14.15 -12.36 -1.42
CA THR A 120 15.23 -13.17 -1.99
C THR A 120 16.20 -12.26 -2.73
N GLU A 121 17.47 -12.58 -2.67
CA GLU A 121 18.53 -11.73 -3.18
C GLU A 121 19.47 -12.48 -4.11
N THR A 122 20.03 -11.74 -5.04
CA THR A 122 21.13 -12.17 -5.91
C THR A 122 22.22 -11.11 -5.89
N GLU A 123 23.34 -11.35 -6.53
CA GLU A 123 24.41 -10.34 -6.67
C GLU A 123 23.94 -9.08 -7.41
N GLN A 124 22.90 -9.18 -8.22
CA GLN A 124 22.45 -8.11 -9.12
C GLN A 124 21.16 -7.43 -8.69
N GLN A 125 20.30 -8.11 -7.92
CA GLN A 125 18.97 -7.60 -7.59
C GLN A 125 18.38 -8.28 -6.35
N ALA A 126 17.50 -7.56 -5.67
CA ALA A 126 16.59 -8.11 -4.67
C ALA A 126 15.20 -8.30 -5.28
N LYS A 127 14.56 -9.42 -4.93
CA LYS A 127 13.17 -9.72 -5.22
C LYS A 127 12.38 -9.69 -3.92
N ILE A 128 11.41 -8.81 -3.83
CA ILE A 128 10.50 -8.69 -2.70
C ILE A 128 9.12 -9.14 -3.16
N VAL A 129 8.55 -10.12 -2.47
CA VAL A 129 7.23 -10.68 -2.77
C VAL A 129 6.32 -10.41 -1.58
N VAL A 130 5.19 -9.75 -1.83
CA VAL A 130 4.10 -9.55 -0.87
C VAL A 130 2.88 -10.28 -1.40
N ALA A 131 2.35 -11.24 -0.65
CA ALA A 131 1.22 -12.04 -1.11
C ALA A 131 0.15 -12.17 -0.04
N ASP A 132 -1.09 -12.34 -0.49
CA ASP A 132 -2.26 -12.63 0.33
C ASP A 132 -3.04 -13.82 -0.23
N ASN A 133 -3.85 -14.45 0.63
CA ASN A 133 -4.75 -15.55 0.26
C ASN A 133 -6.22 -15.08 0.13
N GLY A 134 -6.46 -13.79 -0.16
CA GLY A 134 -7.78 -13.20 -0.15
C GLY A 134 -8.62 -13.46 -1.42
N LYS A 135 -9.56 -12.55 -1.66
CA LYS A 135 -10.52 -12.69 -2.79
C LYS A 135 -9.89 -12.65 -4.18
N GLY A 136 -8.63 -12.20 -4.29
CA GLY A 136 -7.97 -12.01 -5.57
C GLY A 136 -8.57 -10.86 -6.41
N ILE A 137 -8.04 -10.74 -7.63
CA ILE A 137 -8.37 -9.70 -8.60
C ILE A 137 -8.79 -10.38 -9.89
N SER A 138 -9.82 -9.86 -10.55
CA SER A 138 -10.30 -10.41 -11.82
C SER A 138 -9.27 -10.22 -12.95
N ALA A 139 -9.31 -11.09 -13.95
CA ALA A 139 -8.43 -10.97 -15.11
C ALA A 139 -8.67 -9.68 -15.92
N SER A 140 -9.87 -9.11 -15.84
CA SER A 140 -10.19 -7.82 -16.46
C SER A 140 -9.60 -6.63 -15.71
N ASP A 141 -9.54 -6.70 -14.37
CA ASP A 141 -9.03 -5.61 -13.53
C ASP A 141 -7.50 -5.64 -13.41
N LEU A 142 -6.91 -6.84 -13.40
CA LEU A 142 -5.47 -7.03 -13.12
C LEU A 142 -4.53 -6.17 -13.97
N PRO A 143 -4.74 -5.93 -15.28
CA PRO A 143 -3.90 -5.05 -16.07
C PRO A 143 -3.95 -3.58 -15.63
N HIS A 144 -5.02 -3.16 -14.97
CA HIS A 144 -5.34 -1.76 -14.65
C HIS A 144 -5.04 -1.36 -13.21
N ILE A 145 -4.73 -2.31 -12.31
CA ILE A 145 -4.59 -2.03 -10.86
C ILE A 145 -3.49 -1.02 -10.51
N PHE A 146 -2.53 -0.83 -11.39
CA PHE A 146 -1.48 0.18 -11.24
C PHE A 146 -1.80 1.51 -11.94
N GLU A 147 -2.96 1.61 -12.61
CA GLU A 147 -3.42 2.86 -13.18
C GLU A 147 -3.91 3.81 -12.09
N ARG A 148 -3.80 5.09 -12.37
CA ARG A 148 -4.17 6.17 -11.44
C ARG A 148 -5.67 6.16 -11.19
N MET A 149 -6.06 6.27 -9.92
CA MET A 149 -7.46 6.34 -9.49
C MET A 149 -8.31 5.12 -9.93
N TYR A 150 -7.65 4.06 -10.37
CA TYR A 150 -8.36 2.84 -10.73
C TYR A 150 -8.91 2.15 -9.48
N GLN A 151 -10.15 1.77 -9.54
CA GLN A 151 -10.85 1.00 -8.51
C GLN A 151 -11.68 -0.07 -9.18
N CYS A 152 -11.54 -1.31 -8.76
CA CYS A 152 -12.43 -2.38 -9.20
C CYS A 152 -13.88 -2.05 -8.81
N ASP A 153 -14.86 -2.38 -9.66
CA ASP A 153 -16.28 -2.05 -9.44
C ASP A 153 -16.81 -2.49 -8.06
N HIS A 154 -16.33 -3.62 -7.55
CA HIS A 154 -16.69 -4.14 -6.23
C HIS A 154 -15.99 -3.44 -5.05
N SER A 155 -14.96 -2.63 -5.30
CA SER A 155 -14.21 -1.90 -4.26
C SER A 155 -14.64 -0.44 -4.10
N ARG A 156 -15.56 0.07 -4.95
CA ARG A 156 -16.06 1.46 -4.85
C ARG A 156 -16.78 1.76 -3.54
N ALA A 157 -17.25 0.74 -2.83
CA ALA A 157 -17.81 0.86 -1.48
C ALA A 157 -16.74 0.75 -0.37
N ALA A 158 -15.52 0.32 -0.69
CA ALA A 158 -14.42 0.20 0.27
C ALA A 158 -13.60 1.49 0.32
N LYS A 159 -13.07 1.79 1.52
CA LYS A 159 -12.24 2.96 1.80
C LYS A 159 -10.91 2.88 1.03
N GLY A 160 -10.81 3.47 -0.16
CA GLY A 160 -9.57 3.53 -0.91
C GLY A 160 -9.61 4.61 -2.00
N ASN A 161 -8.47 5.24 -2.27
CA ASN A 161 -8.39 6.37 -3.20
C ASN A 161 -7.93 5.96 -4.61
N GLY A 162 -7.59 4.67 -4.81
CA GLY A 162 -7.05 4.17 -6.08
C GLY A 162 -5.66 4.73 -6.45
N LEU A 163 -4.96 5.34 -5.48
CA LEU A 163 -3.64 5.94 -5.70
C LEU A 163 -2.49 5.11 -5.13
N GLY A 164 -2.75 4.23 -4.14
CA GLY A 164 -1.70 3.51 -3.43
C GLY A 164 -0.82 2.65 -4.33
N LEU A 165 -1.42 1.83 -5.19
CA LEU A 165 -0.66 0.95 -6.09
C LEU A 165 0.05 1.74 -7.20
N SER A 166 -0.54 2.81 -7.72
CA SER A 166 0.12 3.67 -8.71
C SER A 166 1.31 4.40 -8.11
N ILE A 167 1.21 4.87 -6.86
CA ILE A 167 2.34 5.44 -6.11
C ILE A 167 3.43 4.38 -5.88
N ALA A 168 3.07 3.18 -5.44
CA ALA A 168 4.04 2.10 -5.27
C ALA A 168 4.81 1.81 -6.57
N LYS A 169 4.11 1.75 -7.70
CA LYS A 169 4.74 1.56 -9.02
C LYS A 169 5.71 2.68 -9.38
N GLU A 170 5.32 3.93 -9.17
CA GLU A 170 6.18 5.07 -9.46
C GLU A 170 7.42 5.09 -8.56
N LEU A 171 7.26 4.86 -7.25
CA LEU A 171 8.38 4.78 -6.32
C LEU A 171 9.35 3.62 -6.66
N VAL A 172 8.84 2.46 -7.08
CA VAL A 172 9.67 1.36 -7.58
C VAL A 172 10.42 1.78 -8.84
N SER A 173 9.76 2.51 -9.76
CA SER A 173 10.39 3.04 -10.99
C SER A 173 11.53 4.01 -10.67
N VAL A 174 11.36 4.90 -9.68
CA VAL A 174 12.42 5.81 -9.18
C VAL A 174 13.64 5.03 -8.67
N HIS A 175 13.44 3.85 -8.08
CA HIS A 175 14.52 2.92 -7.69
C HIS A 175 15.06 2.09 -8.87
N LYS A 176 14.66 2.41 -10.12
CA LYS A 176 15.01 1.63 -11.33
C LYS A 176 14.57 0.16 -11.27
N GLY A 177 13.58 -0.12 -10.44
CA GLY A 177 13.00 -1.43 -10.25
C GLY A 177 11.77 -1.67 -11.12
N THR A 178 11.17 -2.83 -10.96
CA THR A 178 9.88 -3.18 -11.56
C THR A 178 8.94 -3.77 -10.52
N ILE A 179 7.64 -3.52 -10.67
CA ILE A 179 6.59 -4.16 -9.87
C ILE A 179 5.60 -4.83 -10.80
N THR A 180 5.22 -6.04 -10.44
CA THR A 180 4.20 -6.83 -11.14
C THR A 180 3.21 -7.43 -10.15
N ALA A 181 2.05 -7.82 -10.64
CA ALA A 181 1.06 -8.53 -9.85
C ALA A 181 0.57 -9.77 -10.60
N ALA A 182 0.37 -10.85 -9.86
CA ALA A 182 -0.31 -12.05 -10.30
C ALA A 182 -1.46 -12.31 -9.33
N SER A 183 -2.64 -12.67 -9.85
CA SER A 183 -3.80 -12.90 -9.00
C SER A 183 -4.74 -13.92 -9.63
N ILE A 184 -5.38 -14.70 -8.77
CA ILE A 184 -6.43 -15.64 -9.14
C ILE A 184 -7.64 -15.33 -8.27
N PRO A 185 -8.82 -15.04 -8.85
CA PRO A 185 -10.04 -14.84 -8.09
C PRO A 185 -10.31 -15.98 -7.12
N GLY A 186 -10.50 -15.65 -5.84
CA GLY A 186 -10.72 -16.61 -4.76
C GLY A 186 -9.46 -17.29 -4.21
N ALA A 187 -8.26 -16.98 -4.74
CA ALA A 187 -7.00 -17.58 -4.28
C ALA A 187 -5.94 -16.55 -3.86
N GLY A 188 -6.26 -15.25 -3.94
CA GLY A 188 -5.40 -14.17 -3.47
C GLY A 188 -4.61 -13.45 -4.56
N THR A 189 -3.71 -12.59 -4.11
CA THR A 189 -2.87 -11.75 -4.97
C THR A 189 -1.41 -11.81 -4.53
N THR A 190 -0.51 -11.81 -5.48
CA THR A 190 0.94 -11.75 -5.27
C THR A 190 1.51 -10.54 -5.99
N PHE A 191 2.09 -9.62 -5.26
CA PHE A 191 2.88 -8.52 -5.78
C PHE A 191 4.35 -8.89 -5.75
N THR A 192 5.05 -8.67 -6.86
CA THR A 192 6.50 -8.92 -6.96
C THR A 192 7.22 -7.64 -7.34
N ILE A 193 8.15 -7.23 -6.50
CA ILE A 193 9.04 -6.09 -6.73
C ILE A 193 10.44 -6.62 -7.02
N MET A 194 11.07 -6.09 -8.07
CA MET A 194 12.47 -6.34 -8.39
C MET A 194 13.23 -5.02 -8.25
N LEU A 195 14.19 -4.97 -7.34
CA LEU A 195 15.05 -3.80 -7.17
C LEU A 195 16.48 -4.16 -7.59
N PRO A 196 17.10 -3.43 -8.52
CA PRO A 196 18.49 -3.65 -8.88
C PRO A 196 19.41 -3.29 -7.69
N LYS A 197 20.49 -4.04 -7.52
CA LYS A 197 21.52 -3.69 -6.56
C LYS A 197 22.26 -2.47 -7.08
N ALA A 198 22.22 -1.39 -6.32
CA ALA A 198 22.98 -0.17 -6.58
C ALA A 198 23.96 0.07 -5.44
N LEU A 199 25.25 0.12 -5.71
CA LEU A 199 26.32 0.39 -4.76
C LEU A 199 26.88 1.79 -4.94
#